data_b1d21c2c5d47e6b186eb9dc11e9fb0e9
#
_entry.id   b1d21c2c5d47e6b186eb9dc11e9fb0e9
#
_cell.length_a   1.000
_cell.length_b   1.000
_cell.length_c   1.000
_cell.angle_alpha   90.00
_cell.angle_beta   90.00
_cell.angle_gamma   90.00
#
_symmetry.space_group_name_H-M   'P 1'
#
loop_
_entity.id
_entity.type
_entity.pdbx_description
1 polymer ?
#
loop_
_entity_poly.entity_id
_entity_poly.type
_entity_poly.pdbx_seq_one_letter_code
_entity_poly.pdbx_strand_id
1 'polypeptide(L)'
;MKKLFVLLAVVSAIILNVNAQNKKEIFSKPKLSGYAIGQYQYSGKAEAESNTFSLRMVRLSLDGRIMNDFAYKIQGQVNGNTSTLGESPRVVDVFIEWQKYSFAKVKAGQFKRPFTFENPMNPIDQGFMSYAQNITSLAGFNDRVGEHASNGRDIGLQLQGDLLKTKSGRALFHYQIGVFNGQGINTKDVDNQKDIIGGFWIMPVDGMRIGAFGWTGSYARKDDTGIKSLSKRRYAISGEYVINDWTFRSEYIHSTGFSFKNTYNEKSDLSKTEIDYAKGDRADGFYALAIAPIIKHKFHLKARYDMYRPCAEWGTSKTNYEIGADYELAKSLKFSAEYIYVNDRSLEKHNYSMIDTQLSFRF
;
A
#
# COMPACT_ATOMS: atom_id res chain seq x y z
N MET A 1 -14.29 -20.12 -11.75
CA MET A 1 -15.16 -19.62 -12.84
C MET A 1 -16.52 -19.11 -12.34
N LYS A 2 -17.30 -19.84 -11.53
CA LYS A 2 -18.62 -19.37 -11.02
C LYS A 2 -18.57 -18.03 -10.26
N LYS A 3 -17.53 -17.78 -9.43
CA LYS A 3 -17.41 -16.51 -8.65
C LYS A 3 -17.09 -15.28 -9.52
N LEU A 4 -16.40 -15.44 -10.65
CA LEU A 4 -16.12 -14.35 -11.60
C LEU A 4 -17.38 -13.96 -12.40
N PHE A 5 -18.18 -14.94 -12.78
CA PHE A 5 -19.48 -14.72 -13.45
C PHE A 5 -20.47 -13.98 -12.54
N VAL A 6 -20.47 -14.25 -11.24
CA VAL A 6 -21.33 -13.55 -10.28
C VAL A 6 -20.88 -12.09 -10.12
N LEU A 7 -19.59 -11.80 -10.07
CA LEU A 7 -19.10 -10.43 -9.98
C LEU A 7 -19.40 -9.63 -11.26
N LEU A 8 -19.22 -10.22 -12.44
CA LEU A 8 -19.57 -9.62 -13.72
C LEU A 8 -21.10 -9.46 -13.87
N ALA A 9 -21.90 -10.42 -13.42
CA ALA A 9 -23.37 -10.34 -13.46
C ALA A 9 -23.91 -9.25 -12.52
N VAL A 10 -23.35 -9.09 -11.32
CA VAL A 10 -23.72 -8.02 -10.38
C VAL A 10 -23.34 -6.65 -10.94
N VAL A 11 -22.16 -6.51 -11.55
CA VAL A 11 -21.74 -5.27 -12.21
C VAL A 11 -22.63 -4.95 -13.41
N SER A 12 -22.99 -5.95 -14.23
CA SER A 12 -23.90 -5.78 -15.37
C SER A 12 -25.33 -5.44 -14.94
N ALA A 13 -25.84 -6.04 -13.87
CA ALA A 13 -27.20 -5.77 -13.35
C ALA A 13 -27.31 -4.34 -12.77
N ILE A 14 -26.26 -3.81 -12.18
CA ILE A 14 -26.21 -2.42 -11.68
C ILE A 14 -26.20 -1.43 -12.85
N ILE A 15 -25.56 -1.75 -13.98
CA ILE A 15 -25.49 -0.89 -15.17
C ILE A 15 -26.82 -0.87 -15.95
N LEU A 16 -27.60 -1.94 -15.94
CA LEU A 16 -28.80 -2.09 -16.75
C LEU A 16 -30.09 -1.50 -16.14
N ASN A 17 -30.12 -1.19 -14.83
CA ASN A 17 -31.31 -0.69 -14.13
C ASN A 17 -31.40 0.84 -13.97
N VAL A 18 -30.63 1.65 -14.68
CA VAL A 18 -30.61 3.12 -14.53
C VAL A 18 -31.51 3.85 -15.54
N ASN A 19 -32.47 3.22 -16.15
CA ASN A 19 -33.45 3.86 -17.05
C ASN A 19 -34.85 3.88 -16.46
N ALA A 20 -35.09 4.61 -15.38
CA ALA A 20 -36.45 4.90 -14.93
C ALA A 20 -36.52 6.23 -14.16
N GLN A 21 -37.13 7.21 -14.83
CA GLN A 21 -37.89 8.35 -14.31
C GLN A 21 -37.27 9.28 -13.24
N ASN A 22 -37.28 10.58 -13.55
CA ASN A 22 -37.22 11.83 -12.74
C ASN A 22 -37.40 11.74 -11.21
N LYS A 23 -36.63 10.90 -10.53
CA LYS A 23 -36.33 11.01 -9.09
C LYS A 23 -34.92 11.57 -8.99
N LYS A 24 -34.65 12.54 -8.11
CA LYS A 24 -33.28 12.96 -7.71
C LYS A 24 -32.41 11.70 -7.69
N GLU A 25 -31.44 11.62 -8.61
CA GLU A 25 -30.57 10.45 -8.71
C GLU A 25 -29.88 10.25 -7.36
N ILE A 26 -30.27 9.21 -6.63
CA ILE A 26 -29.68 8.84 -5.36
C ILE A 26 -28.22 8.39 -5.59
N PHE A 27 -27.99 7.70 -6.72
CA PHE A 27 -26.67 7.23 -7.13
C PHE A 27 -26.18 8.02 -8.35
N SER A 28 -24.94 8.50 -8.32
CA SER A 28 -24.28 8.97 -9.54
C SER A 28 -24.01 7.81 -10.49
N LYS A 29 -23.88 8.08 -11.79
CA LYS A 29 -23.44 7.08 -12.76
C LYS A 29 -22.09 6.50 -12.33
N PRO A 30 -21.97 5.18 -12.08
CA PRO A 30 -20.71 4.57 -11.67
C PRO A 30 -19.62 4.73 -12.73
N LYS A 31 -18.39 5.04 -12.29
CA LYS A 31 -17.20 5.12 -13.16
C LYS A 31 -16.42 3.82 -13.05
N LEU A 32 -16.30 3.08 -14.15
CA LEU A 32 -15.36 1.98 -14.26
C LEU A 32 -13.97 2.53 -14.61
N SER A 33 -12.97 2.05 -13.92
CA SER A 33 -11.55 2.40 -14.16
C SER A 33 -10.67 1.20 -13.83
N GLY A 34 -9.43 1.23 -14.27
CA GLY A 34 -8.52 0.15 -13.95
C GLY A 34 -7.08 0.45 -14.37
N TYR A 35 -6.21 -0.48 -14.03
CA TYR A 35 -4.84 -0.47 -14.51
C TYR A 35 -4.26 -1.88 -14.55
N ALA A 36 -3.29 -2.08 -15.44
CA ALA A 36 -2.51 -3.28 -15.52
C ALA A 36 -1.01 -2.97 -15.57
N ILE A 37 -0.21 -3.87 -15.00
CA ILE A 37 1.24 -3.79 -14.94
C ILE A 37 1.80 -5.14 -15.38
N GLY A 38 2.44 -5.16 -16.56
CA GLY A 38 3.33 -6.23 -16.99
C GLY A 38 4.75 -5.93 -16.53
N GLN A 39 5.49 -6.93 -16.07
CA GLN A 39 6.84 -6.80 -15.51
C GLN A 39 7.74 -7.87 -16.04
N TYR A 40 9.00 -7.51 -16.31
CA TYR A 40 10.13 -8.42 -16.39
C TYR A 40 11.06 -8.11 -15.22
N GLN A 41 11.53 -9.15 -14.54
CA GLN A 41 12.45 -9.04 -13.42
C GLN A 41 13.59 -10.03 -13.57
N TYR A 42 14.82 -9.54 -13.43
CA TYR A 42 16.02 -10.31 -13.24
C TYR A 42 16.56 -10.08 -11.83
N SER A 43 16.99 -11.16 -11.17
CA SER A 43 17.67 -11.10 -9.88
C SER A 43 18.89 -12.03 -9.91
N GLY A 44 20.05 -11.47 -9.62
CA GLY A 44 21.31 -12.22 -9.47
C GLY A 44 21.60 -12.63 -8.02
N LYS A 45 20.56 -12.74 -7.16
CA LYS A 45 20.71 -13.24 -5.80
C LYS A 45 21.19 -14.68 -5.80
N ALA A 46 22.35 -14.95 -5.20
CA ALA A 46 22.88 -16.31 -5.10
C ALA A 46 21.85 -17.29 -4.50
N GLU A 47 21.76 -18.50 -5.06
CA GLU A 47 20.82 -19.58 -4.69
C GLU A 47 19.32 -19.24 -4.91
N ALA A 48 19.02 -18.04 -5.40
CA ALA A 48 17.66 -17.58 -5.72
C ALA A 48 17.66 -16.71 -6.99
N GLU A 49 18.49 -17.03 -7.95
CA GLU A 49 18.53 -16.36 -9.25
C GLU A 49 17.18 -16.50 -9.95
N SER A 50 16.71 -15.43 -10.52
CA SER A 50 15.45 -15.42 -11.24
C SER A 50 15.51 -14.56 -12.49
N ASN A 51 14.78 -14.99 -13.50
CA ASN A 51 14.62 -14.31 -14.77
C ASN A 51 13.19 -14.59 -15.26
N THR A 52 12.28 -13.64 -15.08
CA THR A 52 10.86 -13.94 -15.27
C THR A 52 10.06 -12.77 -15.80
N PHE A 53 9.09 -13.07 -16.67
CA PHE A 53 7.99 -12.18 -17.02
C PHE A 53 6.77 -12.50 -16.14
N SER A 54 6.07 -11.48 -15.72
CA SER A 54 4.86 -11.63 -14.91
C SER A 54 3.81 -10.55 -15.22
N LEU A 55 2.54 -10.87 -14.97
CA LEU A 55 1.50 -9.87 -14.78
C LEU A 55 1.53 -9.48 -13.30
N ARG A 56 2.28 -8.42 -12.97
CA ARG A 56 2.42 -8.00 -11.58
C ARG A 56 1.08 -7.64 -10.96
N MET A 57 0.24 -6.93 -11.70
CA MET A 57 -1.03 -6.46 -11.16
C MET A 57 -2.02 -6.12 -12.27
N VAL A 58 -3.26 -6.58 -12.11
CA VAL A 58 -4.40 -6.16 -12.93
C VAL A 58 -5.53 -5.83 -11.96
N ARG A 59 -5.94 -4.56 -11.90
CA ARG A 59 -6.99 -4.07 -11.00
C ARG A 59 -8.11 -3.39 -11.75
N LEU A 60 -9.33 -3.67 -11.30
CA LEU A 60 -10.56 -3.04 -11.76
C LEU A 60 -11.21 -2.31 -10.59
N SER A 61 -11.71 -1.11 -10.81
CA SER A 61 -12.36 -0.27 -9.81
C SER A 61 -13.67 0.25 -10.31
N LEU A 62 -14.68 0.24 -9.44
CA LEU A 62 -15.97 0.90 -9.61
C LEU A 62 -16.08 1.99 -8.55
N ASP A 63 -16.15 3.24 -8.98
CA ASP A 63 -16.22 4.41 -8.11
C ASP A 63 -17.52 5.18 -8.38
N GLY A 64 -18.09 5.79 -7.34
CA GLY A 64 -19.30 6.60 -7.51
C GLY A 64 -19.67 7.39 -6.26
N ARG A 65 -20.84 8.03 -6.32
CA ARG A 65 -21.41 8.81 -5.20
C ARG A 65 -22.83 8.38 -4.92
N ILE A 66 -23.22 8.53 -3.64
CA ILE A 66 -24.59 8.33 -3.15
C ILE A 66 -24.98 9.63 -2.48
N MET A 67 -26.14 10.21 -2.87
CA MET A 67 -26.70 11.45 -2.32
C MET A 67 -25.67 12.61 -2.25
N ASN A 68 -24.75 12.71 -3.19
CA ASN A 68 -23.66 13.71 -3.28
C ASN A 68 -22.66 13.72 -2.11
N ASP A 69 -23.07 13.39 -0.90
CA ASP A 69 -22.23 13.45 0.30
C ASP A 69 -21.39 12.19 0.54
N PHE A 70 -21.77 11.06 -0.02
CA PHE A 70 -21.08 9.80 0.16
C PHE A 70 -20.36 9.39 -1.12
N ALA A 71 -19.06 9.15 -1.03
CA ALA A 71 -18.29 8.48 -2.07
C ALA A 71 -18.17 6.99 -1.73
N TYR A 72 -18.20 6.13 -2.75
CA TYR A 72 -17.90 4.71 -2.58
C TYR A 72 -16.88 4.23 -3.60
N LYS A 73 -16.17 3.17 -3.24
CA LYS A 73 -15.24 2.46 -4.10
C LYS A 73 -15.34 0.97 -3.88
N ILE A 74 -15.32 0.23 -4.99
CA ILE A 74 -15.13 -1.23 -5.01
C ILE A 74 -13.96 -1.50 -5.93
N GLN A 75 -12.92 -2.17 -5.45
CA GLN A 75 -11.76 -2.53 -6.27
C GLN A 75 -11.44 -4.00 -6.09
N GLY A 76 -11.19 -4.69 -7.21
CA GLY A 76 -10.72 -6.07 -7.25
C GLY A 76 -9.40 -6.19 -7.98
N GLN A 77 -8.57 -7.15 -7.57
CA GLN A 77 -7.43 -7.65 -8.32
C GLN A 77 -7.83 -8.95 -9.01
N VAL A 78 -7.58 -9.04 -10.31
CA VAL A 78 -8.09 -10.15 -11.15
C VAL A 78 -7.01 -11.09 -11.67
N ASN A 79 -5.73 -10.72 -11.55
CA ASN A 79 -4.61 -11.60 -11.91
C ASN A 79 -4.16 -12.45 -10.73
N GLY A 80 -3.67 -13.66 -10.99
CA GLY A 80 -3.29 -14.65 -9.97
C GLY A 80 -1.80 -15.00 -9.90
N ASN A 81 -0.96 -14.41 -10.74
CA ASN A 81 0.47 -14.72 -10.79
C ASN A 81 1.34 -13.72 -10.01
N THR A 82 0.83 -13.20 -8.92
CA THR A 82 1.55 -12.31 -8.01
C THR A 82 1.52 -12.85 -6.59
N SER A 83 2.68 -12.85 -5.94
CA SER A 83 2.81 -13.22 -4.53
C SER A 83 2.31 -12.15 -3.57
N THR A 84 2.08 -10.92 -4.05
CA THR A 84 1.81 -9.76 -3.18
C THR A 84 0.43 -9.73 -2.56
N LEU A 85 -0.56 -10.44 -3.11
CA LEU A 85 -1.95 -10.42 -2.64
C LEU A 85 -2.58 -11.80 -2.47
N GLY A 86 -1.78 -12.86 -2.48
CA GLY A 86 -2.33 -14.22 -2.41
C GLY A 86 -3.13 -14.62 -3.64
N GLU A 87 -4.13 -15.48 -3.45
CA GLU A 87 -4.94 -16.00 -4.56
C GLU A 87 -5.84 -14.93 -5.19
N SER A 88 -6.06 -15.05 -6.49
CA SER A 88 -6.90 -14.15 -7.29
C SER A 88 -8.07 -14.94 -7.93
N PRO A 89 -9.22 -14.31 -8.20
CA PRO A 89 -9.53 -12.89 -7.99
C PRO A 89 -9.76 -12.56 -6.52
N ARG A 90 -9.36 -11.35 -6.11
CA ARG A 90 -9.44 -10.91 -4.72
C ARG A 90 -10.04 -9.50 -4.62
N VAL A 91 -10.94 -9.31 -3.65
CA VAL A 91 -11.42 -7.98 -3.28
C VAL A 91 -10.30 -7.23 -2.57
N VAL A 92 -10.07 -5.98 -2.98
CA VAL A 92 -8.95 -5.15 -2.51
C VAL A 92 -9.46 -3.99 -1.67
N ASP A 93 -10.25 -3.09 -2.25
CA ASP A 93 -10.89 -1.99 -1.54
C ASP A 93 -12.40 -2.11 -1.64
N VAL A 94 -13.11 -1.99 -0.52
CA VAL A 94 -14.56 -1.78 -0.46
C VAL A 94 -14.83 -0.83 0.68
N PHE A 95 -15.20 0.40 0.36
CA PHE A 95 -15.51 1.39 1.38
C PHE A 95 -16.57 2.39 0.92
N ILE A 96 -17.19 3.02 1.90
CA ILE A 96 -17.99 4.22 1.76
C ILE A 96 -17.36 5.34 2.60
N GLU A 97 -17.37 6.55 2.08
CA GLU A 97 -16.83 7.72 2.76
C GLU A 97 -17.82 8.87 2.72
N TRP A 98 -18.25 9.33 3.90
CA TRP A 98 -19.01 10.55 4.05
C TRP A 98 -18.08 11.76 3.95
N GLN A 99 -18.37 12.69 3.02
CA GLN A 99 -17.48 13.78 2.63
C GLN A 99 -18.18 15.15 2.65
N LYS A 100 -19.25 15.31 3.44
CA LYS A 100 -20.02 16.57 3.46
C LYS A 100 -19.18 17.76 3.88
N TYR A 101 -18.26 17.59 4.82
CA TYR A 101 -17.40 18.65 5.31
C TYR A 101 -15.94 18.34 5.02
N SER A 102 -15.17 19.35 4.57
CA SER A 102 -13.75 19.19 4.31
C SER A 102 -12.95 18.91 5.58
N PHE A 103 -13.41 19.45 6.72
CA PHE A 103 -12.74 19.30 8.00
C PHE A 103 -13.09 18.00 8.74
N ALA A 104 -14.13 17.29 8.33
CA ALA A 104 -14.54 16.03 8.94
C ALA A 104 -15.15 15.11 7.87
N LYS A 105 -14.44 14.04 7.53
CA LYS A 105 -14.87 12.98 6.61
C LYS A 105 -14.76 11.66 7.35
N VAL A 106 -15.72 10.77 7.16
CA VAL A 106 -15.75 9.46 7.82
C VAL A 106 -15.75 8.37 6.76
N LYS A 107 -14.76 7.49 6.80
CA LYS A 107 -14.61 6.35 5.90
C LYS A 107 -14.79 5.05 6.65
N ALA A 108 -15.61 4.14 6.12
CA ALA A 108 -15.88 2.83 6.69
C ALA A 108 -15.74 1.73 5.63
N GLY A 109 -15.15 0.60 6.00
CA GLY A 109 -14.98 -0.57 5.13
C GLY A 109 -13.56 -1.08 5.11
N GLN A 110 -13.15 -1.66 3.98
CA GLN A 110 -11.79 -2.16 3.75
C GLN A 110 -11.03 -1.20 2.84
N PHE A 111 -9.92 -0.67 3.33
CA PHE A 111 -9.07 0.27 2.61
C PHE A 111 -7.66 0.28 3.19
N LYS A 112 -6.75 1.01 2.54
CA LYS A 112 -5.38 1.16 3.02
C LYS A 112 -5.33 1.93 4.35
N ARG A 113 -4.55 1.38 5.30
CA ARG A 113 -4.34 1.96 6.63
C ARG A 113 -3.77 3.37 6.51
N PRO A 114 -4.21 4.34 7.35
CA PRO A 114 -3.75 5.72 7.34
C PRO A 114 -2.37 5.86 8.02
N PHE A 115 -1.34 5.24 7.42
CA PHE A 115 0.01 5.20 7.96
C PHE A 115 1.01 5.51 6.84
N THR A 116 1.87 6.50 7.03
CA THR A 116 2.83 7.07 6.06
C THR A 116 2.20 7.78 4.85
N PHE A 117 3.00 8.33 3.95
CA PHE A 117 2.53 8.91 2.68
C PHE A 117 2.52 7.88 1.55
N GLU A 118 3.48 6.96 1.52
CA GLU A 118 3.58 5.98 0.44
C GLU A 118 2.55 4.84 0.58
N ASN A 119 2.24 4.38 1.82
CA ASN A 119 1.30 3.28 2.01
C ASN A 119 -0.05 3.50 1.27
N PRO A 120 -0.74 4.66 1.38
CA PRO A 120 -2.02 4.86 0.69
C PRO A 120 -1.90 5.00 -0.84
N MET A 121 -0.72 5.15 -1.42
CA MET A 121 -0.56 5.28 -2.88
C MET A 121 -0.90 3.98 -3.62
N ASN A 122 -1.40 4.10 -4.84
CA ASN A 122 -1.51 2.92 -5.70
C ASN A 122 -0.12 2.50 -6.20
N PRO A 123 0.10 1.21 -6.48
CA PRO A 123 1.38 0.72 -7.02
C PRO A 123 1.85 1.40 -8.30
N ILE A 124 0.93 1.91 -9.11
CA ILE A 124 1.24 2.61 -10.36
C ILE A 124 1.62 4.09 -10.14
N ASP A 125 1.37 4.64 -8.94
CA ASP A 125 1.54 6.07 -8.59
C ASP A 125 2.73 6.35 -7.67
N GLN A 126 3.36 5.33 -7.11
CA GLN A 126 4.40 5.48 -6.08
C GLN A 126 5.73 6.03 -6.62
N GLY A 127 5.94 5.98 -7.93
CA GLY A 127 7.13 6.52 -8.61
C GLY A 127 8.21 5.47 -8.89
N PHE A 128 8.34 4.44 -8.08
CA PHE A 128 9.23 3.29 -8.27
C PHE A 128 8.41 2.02 -8.55
N MET A 129 9.05 1.00 -9.12
CA MET A 129 8.35 -0.24 -9.44
C MET A 129 7.95 -1.01 -8.18
N SER A 130 8.71 -0.89 -7.09
CA SER A 130 8.40 -1.51 -5.79
C SER A 130 8.20 -0.47 -4.71
N TYR A 131 7.32 -0.75 -3.74
CA TYR A 131 7.26 0.02 -2.49
C TYR A 131 8.60 -0.08 -1.77
N ALA A 132 8.95 0.93 -0.98
CA ALA A 132 10.12 0.90 -0.14
C ALA A 132 10.06 -0.24 0.88
N GLN A 133 11.22 -0.75 1.30
CA GLN A 133 11.32 -1.92 2.18
C GLN A 133 10.65 -1.68 3.54
N ASN A 134 10.80 -0.46 4.12
CA ASN A 134 10.14 -0.09 5.36
C ASN A 134 8.60 -0.08 5.21
N ILE A 135 8.07 0.32 4.06
CA ILE A 135 6.62 0.27 3.77
C ILE A 135 6.16 -1.18 3.66
N THR A 136 6.86 -2.02 2.88
CA THR A 136 6.47 -3.43 2.70
C THR A 136 6.54 -4.22 3.99
N SER A 137 7.53 -3.95 4.84
CA SER A 137 7.79 -4.72 6.06
C SER A 137 7.09 -4.17 7.30
N LEU A 138 6.74 -2.86 7.33
CA LEU A 138 6.25 -2.19 8.55
C LEU A 138 4.94 -1.42 8.37
N ALA A 139 4.31 -1.45 7.19
CA ALA A 139 3.03 -0.79 6.94
C ALA A 139 1.89 -1.76 6.55
N GLY A 140 2.05 -3.05 6.83
CA GLY A 140 1.01 -4.07 6.63
C GLY A 140 0.92 -4.59 5.20
N PHE A 141 2.03 -4.74 4.49
CA PHE A 141 2.07 -5.44 3.19
C PHE A 141 2.46 -6.91 3.42
N ASN A 142 3.75 -7.26 3.35
CA ASN A 142 4.34 -8.49 3.85
C ASN A 142 4.96 -8.18 5.20
N ASP A 143 4.13 -7.93 6.18
CA ASP A 143 4.51 -7.33 7.44
C ASP A 143 5.38 -8.26 8.28
N ARG A 144 6.41 -7.66 8.93
CA ARG A 144 7.34 -8.41 9.79
C ARG A 144 6.66 -9.20 10.92
N VAL A 145 5.48 -8.77 11.36
CA VAL A 145 4.73 -9.50 12.40
C VAL A 145 4.26 -10.89 11.92
N GLY A 146 4.35 -11.14 10.62
CA GLY A 146 3.91 -12.36 9.97
C GLY A 146 2.48 -12.29 9.43
N GLU A 147 1.93 -11.10 9.30
CA GLU A 147 0.64 -10.86 8.65
C GLU A 147 0.70 -11.33 7.19
N HIS A 148 -0.38 -11.95 6.71
CA HIS A 148 -0.49 -12.32 5.30
C HIS A 148 -0.46 -11.07 4.39
N ALA A 149 -0.18 -11.29 3.10
CA ALA A 149 -0.03 -10.21 2.13
C ALA A 149 -1.29 -9.33 2.00
N SER A 150 -1.39 -8.29 2.84
CA SER A 150 -2.54 -7.37 2.92
C SER A 150 -2.39 -6.13 2.06
N ASN A 151 -1.19 -5.89 1.52
CA ASN A 151 -0.89 -4.73 0.68
C ASN A 151 -1.31 -3.41 1.35
N GLY A 152 -1.02 -3.27 2.65
CA GLY A 152 -1.27 -2.10 3.48
C GLY A 152 -2.73 -1.90 3.91
N ARG A 153 -3.61 -2.90 3.72
CA ARG A 153 -5.06 -2.77 3.95
C ARG A 153 -5.55 -3.43 5.23
N ASP A 154 -6.69 -2.93 5.70
CA ASP A 154 -7.44 -3.54 6.80
C ASP A 154 -8.92 -3.12 6.73
N ILE A 155 -9.76 -3.74 7.56
CA ILE A 155 -11.17 -3.40 7.73
C ILE A 155 -11.31 -2.50 8.94
N GLY A 156 -11.94 -1.33 8.78
CA GLY A 156 -12.08 -0.38 9.87
C GLY A 156 -12.90 0.86 9.57
N LEU A 157 -12.80 1.80 10.48
CA LEU A 157 -13.42 3.13 10.45
C LEU A 157 -12.33 4.20 10.60
N GLN A 158 -12.37 5.24 9.79
CA GLN A 158 -11.42 6.35 9.81
C GLN A 158 -12.14 7.69 9.78
N LEU A 159 -11.72 8.61 10.64
CA LEU A 159 -12.02 10.04 10.59
C LEU A 159 -10.81 10.77 10.01
N GLN A 160 -11.04 11.71 9.09
CA GLN A 160 -9.99 12.55 8.51
C GLN A 160 -10.54 13.92 8.10
N GLY A 161 -9.66 14.90 7.97
CA GLY A 161 -10.08 16.21 7.54
C GLY A 161 -8.95 17.23 7.35
N ASP A 162 -9.31 18.32 6.68
CA ASP A 162 -8.42 19.42 6.33
C ASP A 162 -8.77 20.66 7.17
N LEU A 163 -7.79 21.25 7.84
CA LEU A 163 -7.92 22.39 8.71
C LEU A 163 -6.99 23.53 8.28
N LEU A 164 -7.19 24.71 8.87
CA LEU A 164 -6.31 25.87 8.72
C LEU A 164 -6.09 26.23 7.24
N LYS A 165 -7.11 26.80 6.62
CA LYS A 165 -7.03 27.22 5.20
C LYS A 165 -6.34 28.57 5.04
N THR A 166 -5.52 28.70 3.99
CA THR A 166 -4.99 29.98 3.51
C THR A 166 -6.10 30.85 2.94
N LYS A 167 -5.80 32.12 2.64
CA LYS A 167 -6.73 33.02 1.92
C LYS A 167 -7.13 32.48 0.53
N SER A 168 -6.25 31.71 -0.11
CA SER A 168 -6.54 31.05 -1.40
C SER A 168 -7.35 29.74 -1.26
N GLY A 169 -7.70 29.32 -0.05
CA GLY A 169 -8.47 28.09 0.22
C GLY A 169 -7.63 26.82 0.33
N ARG A 170 -6.29 26.88 0.17
CA ARG A 170 -5.40 25.72 0.34
C ARG A 170 -5.35 25.33 1.82
N ALA A 171 -5.50 24.04 2.12
CA ALA A 171 -5.34 23.53 3.47
C ALA A 171 -3.86 23.59 3.89
N LEU A 172 -3.64 23.92 5.17
CA LEU A 172 -2.31 23.95 5.79
C LEU A 172 -2.06 22.76 6.70
N PHE A 173 -3.11 22.10 7.14
CA PHE A 173 -3.05 21.01 8.09
C PHE A 173 -4.05 19.92 7.70
N HIS A 174 -3.62 18.67 7.75
CA HIS A 174 -4.47 17.50 7.60
C HIS A 174 -4.29 16.57 8.79
N TYR A 175 -5.37 15.92 9.22
CA TYR A 175 -5.35 14.88 10.23
C TYR A 175 -6.13 13.65 9.77
N GLN A 176 -5.75 12.50 10.29
CA GLN A 176 -6.45 11.24 10.10
C GLN A 176 -6.25 10.33 11.31
N ILE A 177 -7.30 9.63 11.72
CA ILE A 177 -7.26 8.62 12.77
C ILE A 177 -8.30 7.55 12.47
N GLY A 178 -7.96 6.29 12.69
CA GLY A 178 -8.87 5.19 12.46
C GLY A 178 -8.69 4.04 13.43
N VAL A 179 -9.74 3.22 13.50
CA VAL A 179 -9.80 1.98 14.29
C VAL A 179 -10.00 0.83 13.33
N PHE A 180 -9.13 -0.19 13.41
CA PHE A 180 -9.06 -1.31 12.47
C PHE A 180 -9.03 -2.65 13.20
N ASN A 181 -9.35 -3.73 12.48
CA ASN A 181 -9.29 -5.08 13.05
C ASN A 181 -7.88 -5.57 13.40
N GLY A 182 -6.83 -5.01 12.78
CA GLY A 182 -5.45 -5.44 13.03
C GLY A 182 -5.02 -6.72 12.29
N GLN A 183 -5.92 -7.33 11.52
CA GLN A 183 -5.72 -8.66 10.92
C GLN A 183 -5.44 -8.63 9.40
N GLY A 184 -5.52 -7.45 8.79
CA GLY A 184 -5.26 -7.27 7.37
C GLY A 184 -6.48 -7.49 6.47
N ILE A 185 -6.19 -7.59 5.17
CA ILE A 185 -7.20 -7.64 4.11
C ILE A 185 -8.09 -8.89 4.20
N ASN A 186 -9.41 -8.72 4.04
CA ASN A 186 -10.42 -9.79 3.98
C ASN A 186 -10.45 -10.70 5.23
N THR A 187 -9.91 -10.27 6.34
CA THR A 187 -9.77 -11.09 7.55
C THR A 187 -10.59 -10.51 8.70
N LYS A 188 -11.32 -11.40 9.38
CA LYS A 188 -12.04 -11.05 10.60
C LYS A 188 -11.06 -10.88 11.76
N ASP A 189 -11.46 -10.11 12.75
CA ASP A 189 -10.75 -10.00 14.01
C ASP A 189 -10.63 -11.36 14.70
N VAL A 190 -9.45 -11.65 15.26
CA VAL A 190 -9.12 -12.92 15.90
C VAL A 190 -9.07 -12.80 17.42
N ASP A 191 -8.57 -11.68 17.97
CA ASP A 191 -8.34 -11.48 19.40
C ASP A 191 -9.26 -10.43 20.04
N ASN A 192 -10.20 -9.85 19.26
CA ASN A 192 -11.09 -8.77 19.64
C ASN A 192 -10.37 -7.46 20.04
N GLN A 193 -9.07 -7.35 19.77
CA GLN A 193 -8.34 -6.11 19.93
C GLN A 193 -8.43 -5.27 18.65
N LYS A 194 -8.23 -3.97 18.78
CA LYS A 194 -8.27 -3.06 17.64
C LYS A 194 -6.96 -2.33 17.51
N ASP A 195 -6.55 -2.17 16.26
CA ASP A 195 -5.46 -1.26 15.89
C ASP A 195 -5.98 0.17 15.84
N ILE A 196 -5.27 1.09 16.51
CA ILE A 196 -5.46 2.53 16.35
C ILE A 196 -4.33 3.05 15.50
N ILE A 197 -4.68 3.63 14.35
CA ILE A 197 -3.72 4.10 13.36
C ILE A 197 -4.11 5.52 12.93
N GLY A 198 -3.14 6.41 12.86
CA GLY A 198 -3.41 7.76 12.41
C GLY A 198 -2.17 8.61 12.30
N GLY A 199 -2.37 9.86 11.95
CA GLY A 199 -1.31 10.84 11.82
C GLY A 199 -1.83 12.19 11.41
N PHE A 200 -0.92 13.11 11.26
CA PHE A 200 -1.19 14.46 10.77
C PHE A 200 -0.01 14.94 9.93
N TRP A 201 -0.28 15.92 9.09
CA TRP A 201 0.77 16.61 8.36
C TRP A 201 0.45 18.08 8.15
N ILE A 202 1.51 18.86 8.02
CA ILE A 202 1.46 20.26 7.64
C ILE A 202 1.84 20.41 6.16
N MET A 203 1.25 21.42 5.51
CA MET A 203 1.47 21.77 4.11
C MET A 203 1.93 23.24 4.01
N PRO A 204 3.18 23.55 4.41
CA PRO A 204 3.64 24.93 4.56
C PRO A 204 3.67 25.69 3.23
N VAL A 205 4.07 25.04 2.17
CA VAL A 205 4.09 25.57 0.81
C VAL A 205 3.35 24.63 -0.14
N ASP A 206 3.02 25.11 -1.33
CA ASP A 206 2.36 24.29 -2.33
C ASP A 206 3.25 23.10 -2.76
N GLY A 207 2.63 21.93 -2.87
CA GLY A 207 3.33 20.68 -3.20
C GLY A 207 4.15 20.05 -2.06
N MET A 208 4.32 20.73 -0.90
CA MET A 208 5.05 20.17 0.25
C MET A 208 4.09 19.65 1.33
N ARG A 209 4.43 18.50 1.90
CA ARG A 209 3.81 17.97 3.11
C ARG A 209 4.85 17.30 4.00
N ILE A 210 4.73 17.52 5.30
CA ILE A 210 5.58 16.93 6.33
C ILE A 210 4.67 16.41 7.42
N GLY A 211 4.77 15.12 7.76
CA GLY A 211 3.84 14.46 8.66
C GLY A 211 4.48 13.49 9.63
N ALA A 212 3.73 13.21 10.68
CA ALA A 212 4.03 12.19 11.67
C ALA A 212 2.83 11.26 11.84
N PHE A 213 3.10 9.97 12.06
CA PHE A 213 2.11 8.92 12.14
C PHE A 213 2.38 8.00 13.32
N GLY A 214 1.33 7.44 13.89
CA GLY A 214 1.37 6.46 14.94
C GLY A 214 0.47 5.26 14.65
N TRP A 215 0.88 4.11 15.14
CA TRP A 215 0.12 2.88 15.07
C TRP A 215 0.34 2.07 16.34
N THR A 216 -0.73 1.72 17.04
CA THR A 216 -0.71 0.81 18.18
C THR A 216 -1.79 -0.24 18.00
N GLY A 217 -1.48 -1.49 18.30
CA GLY A 217 -2.43 -2.60 18.15
C GLY A 217 -1.75 -3.95 18.27
N SER A 218 -2.36 -4.96 17.65
CA SER A 218 -1.90 -6.35 17.71
C SER A 218 -2.09 -7.06 16.35
N TYR A 219 -1.45 -8.21 16.24
CA TYR A 219 -1.76 -9.21 15.21
C TYR A 219 -1.87 -10.58 15.87
N ALA A 220 -2.97 -11.25 15.63
CA ALA A 220 -3.27 -12.50 16.29
C ALA A 220 -3.43 -13.67 15.34
N ARG A 221 -3.12 -14.86 15.83
CA ARG A 221 -3.38 -16.14 15.18
C ARG A 221 -4.03 -17.09 16.18
N LYS A 222 -4.88 -17.95 15.66
CA LYS A 222 -5.49 -19.04 16.42
C LYS A 222 -4.86 -20.35 15.96
N ASP A 223 -4.35 -21.13 16.91
CA ASP A 223 -3.87 -22.50 16.71
C ASP A 223 -4.57 -23.48 17.67
N ASP A 224 -4.12 -24.72 17.71
CA ASP A 224 -4.69 -25.77 18.57
C ASP A 224 -4.49 -25.47 20.07
N THR A 225 -3.56 -24.59 20.42
CA THR A 225 -3.29 -24.16 21.81
C THR A 225 -4.07 -22.90 22.21
N GLY A 226 -4.81 -22.28 21.30
CA GLY A 226 -5.59 -21.08 21.53
C GLY A 226 -5.19 -19.88 20.68
N ILE A 227 -5.49 -18.67 21.16
CA ILE A 227 -5.17 -17.42 20.47
C ILE A 227 -3.83 -16.90 20.99
N LYS A 228 -2.90 -16.64 20.06
CA LYS A 228 -1.64 -15.95 20.33
C LYS A 228 -1.70 -14.57 19.68
N SER A 229 -1.59 -13.53 20.48
CA SER A 229 -1.61 -12.13 20.04
C SER A 229 -0.27 -11.47 20.29
N LEU A 230 0.26 -10.81 19.27
CA LEU A 230 1.52 -10.07 19.31
C LEU A 230 1.22 -8.57 19.21
N SER A 231 1.48 -7.83 20.26
CA SER A 231 1.36 -6.38 20.24
C SER A 231 2.41 -5.74 19.35
N LYS A 232 2.02 -4.67 18.68
CA LYS A 232 2.88 -3.85 17.82
C LYS A 232 2.66 -2.37 18.08
N ARG A 233 3.74 -1.60 18.12
CA ARG A 233 3.70 -0.14 18.16
C ARG A 233 4.65 0.40 17.11
N ARG A 234 4.19 1.39 16.35
CA ARG A 234 4.95 1.98 15.25
C ARG A 234 4.80 3.47 15.24
N TYR A 235 5.83 4.16 14.84
CA TYR A 235 5.74 5.56 14.45
C TYR A 235 6.47 5.76 13.11
N ALA A 236 6.03 6.78 12.39
CA ALA A 236 6.66 7.18 11.14
C ALA A 236 6.76 8.70 11.05
N ILE A 237 7.82 9.15 10.36
CA ILE A 237 7.99 10.54 9.94
C ILE A 237 8.12 10.51 8.43
N SER A 238 7.33 11.32 7.75
CA SER A 238 7.24 11.37 6.28
C SER A 238 7.38 12.79 5.79
N GLY A 239 8.15 13.00 4.74
CA GLY A 239 8.29 14.26 4.01
C GLY A 239 8.11 14.03 2.51
N GLU A 240 7.37 14.91 1.85
CA GLU A 240 7.23 14.90 0.40
C GLU A 240 7.20 16.32 -0.14
N TYR A 241 7.85 16.54 -1.26
CA TYR A 241 7.78 17.78 -2.02
C TYR A 241 7.65 17.49 -3.51
N VAL A 242 6.54 17.90 -4.09
CA VAL A 242 6.25 17.77 -5.52
C VAL A 242 6.16 19.17 -6.11
N ILE A 243 7.09 19.52 -7.00
CA ILE A 243 7.15 20.83 -7.63
C ILE A 243 7.68 20.75 -9.06
N ASN A 244 6.99 21.39 -10.00
CA ASN A 244 7.45 21.47 -11.39
C ASN A 244 7.82 20.12 -12.02
N ASP A 245 7.05 19.07 -11.72
CA ASP A 245 7.27 17.69 -12.17
C ASP A 245 8.43 16.95 -11.45
N TRP A 246 9.10 17.60 -10.50
CA TRP A 246 10.01 16.96 -9.56
C TRP A 246 9.22 16.31 -8.43
N THR A 247 9.70 15.17 -7.95
CA THR A 247 9.21 14.54 -6.72
C THR A 247 10.38 14.21 -5.82
N PHE A 248 10.30 14.68 -4.59
CA PHE A 248 11.18 14.27 -3.48
C PHE A 248 10.32 13.64 -2.41
N ARG A 249 10.67 12.46 -1.92
CA ARG A 249 9.99 11.80 -0.81
C ARG A 249 10.97 11.06 0.06
N SER A 250 10.73 11.12 1.36
CA SER A 250 11.51 10.40 2.36
C SER A 250 10.62 10.00 3.52
N GLU A 251 10.77 8.75 3.98
CA GLU A 251 10.01 8.25 5.12
C GLU A 251 10.88 7.34 5.99
N TYR A 252 10.77 7.55 7.30
CA TYR A 252 11.33 6.67 8.32
C TYR A 252 10.21 5.99 9.08
N ILE A 253 10.34 4.70 9.34
CA ILE A 253 9.44 3.92 10.19
C ILE A 253 10.25 3.19 11.24
N HIS A 254 9.78 3.26 12.48
CA HIS A 254 10.24 2.43 13.59
C HIS A 254 9.09 1.56 14.09
N SER A 255 9.38 0.31 14.41
CA SER A 255 8.43 -0.68 14.92
C SER A 255 8.98 -1.39 16.14
N THR A 256 8.11 -1.56 17.15
CA THR A 256 8.36 -2.46 18.29
C THR A 256 7.31 -3.56 18.33
N GLY A 257 7.69 -4.73 18.80
CA GLY A 257 6.89 -5.94 18.90
C GLY A 257 7.53 -7.14 18.22
N PHE A 258 7.34 -8.33 18.75
CA PHE A 258 7.84 -9.59 18.18
C PHE A 258 7.10 -9.95 16.90
N SER A 259 7.56 -10.98 16.22
CA SER A 259 6.95 -11.55 15.02
C SER A 259 6.66 -13.03 15.20
N PHE A 260 5.76 -13.56 14.39
CA PHE A 260 5.67 -15.00 14.18
C PHE A 260 6.80 -15.46 13.27
N LYS A 261 7.31 -16.70 13.45
CA LYS A 261 8.39 -17.27 12.64
C LYS A 261 8.05 -17.32 11.16
N ASN A 262 6.80 -17.63 10.83
CA ASN A 262 6.33 -17.76 9.46
C ASN A 262 5.31 -16.67 9.13
N THR A 263 5.31 -16.19 7.89
CA THR A 263 4.21 -15.37 7.37
C THR A 263 2.99 -16.27 7.15
N TYR A 264 1.82 -15.83 7.61
CA TYR A 264 0.56 -16.51 7.35
C TYR A 264 0.20 -16.45 5.85
N ASN A 265 -0.29 -17.54 5.33
CA ASN A 265 -1.03 -17.61 4.07
C ASN A 265 -2.17 -18.61 4.20
N GLU A 266 -3.12 -18.63 3.28
CA GLU A 266 -4.33 -19.47 3.35
C GLU A 266 -4.03 -20.99 3.38
N LYS A 267 -2.81 -21.39 3.03
CA LYS A 267 -2.32 -22.78 3.05
C LYS A 267 -1.38 -23.07 4.22
N SER A 268 -1.21 -22.08 5.13
CA SER A 268 -0.34 -22.27 6.29
C SER A 268 -0.92 -23.32 7.24
N ASP A 269 -0.07 -24.23 7.68
CA ASP A 269 -0.37 -25.08 8.81
C ASP A 269 -0.32 -24.24 10.10
N LEU A 270 -1.47 -24.07 10.73
CA LEU A 270 -1.63 -23.32 11.99
C LEU A 270 -1.75 -24.23 13.20
N SER A 271 -1.48 -25.54 13.08
CA SER A 271 -1.49 -26.48 14.23
C SER A 271 -0.53 -26.02 15.34
N LYS A 272 0.58 -25.36 14.95
CA LYS A 272 1.52 -24.70 15.88
C LYS A 272 1.94 -23.34 15.36
N THR A 273 1.64 -22.30 16.13
CA THR A 273 2.09 -20.95 15.85
C THR A 273 3.24 -20.58 16.78
N GLU A 274 4.43 -20.34 16.24
CA GLU A 274 5.63 -20.02 16.99
C GLU A 274 6.02 -18.56 16.88
N ILE A 275 6.48 -17.98 18.00
CA ILE A 275 6.99 -16.61 18.07
C ILE A 275 8.49 -16.65 17.75
N ASP A 276 8.95 -15.71 16.93
CA ASP A 276 10.34 -15.54 16.56
C ASP A 276 11.04 -14.57 17.52
N TYR A 277 11.54 -15.11 18.63
CA TYR A 277 12.31 -14.32 19.57
C TYR A 277 13.72 -13.96 19.06
N ALA A 278 14.29 -14.78 18.16
CA ALA A 278 15.63 -14.57 17.62
C ALA A 278 15.71 -13.31 16.74
N LYS A 279 14.59 -12.96 16.10
CA LYS A 279 14.47 -11.75 15.28
C LYS A 279 14.36 -10.44 16.11
N GLY A 280 14.28 -10.57 17.45
CA GLY A 280 14.11 -9.43 18.34
C GLY A 280 12.75 -8.73 18.21
N ASP A 281 12.55 -7.72 19.04
CA ASP A 281 11.30 -6.98 19.17
C ASP A 281 11.32 -5.61 18.48
N ARG A 282 12.38 -5.27 17.73
CA ARG A 282 12.53 -3.98 17.06
C ARG A 282 12.85 -4.15 15.57
N ALA A 283 12.38 -3.21 14.78
CA ALA A 283 12.78 -3.07 13.39
C ALA A 283 12.61 -1.61 12.97
N ASP A 284 13.37 -1.18 11.99
CA ASP A 284 13.19 0.13 11.39
C ASP A 284 13.63 0.15 9.93
N GLY A 285 13.30 1.22 9.25
CA GLY A 285 13.74 1.44 7.88
C GLY A 285 13.53 2.88 7.44
N PHE A 286 14.29 3.25 6.45
CA PHE A 286 14.32 4.59 5.90
C PHE A 286 14.50 4.53 4.39
N TYR A 287 13.81 5.39 3.67
CA TYR A 287 14.13 5.66 2.29
C TYR A 287 14.13 7.15 1.98
N ALA A 288 14.88 7.51 0.95
CA ALA A 288 14.82 8.81 0.30
C ALA A 288 14.84 8.61 -1.22
N LEU A 289 13.95 9.29 -1.93
CA LEU A 289 13.87 9.24 -3.39
C LEU A 289 13.80 10.63 -4.02
N ALA A 290 14.30 10.70 -5.24
CA ALA A 290 14.14 11.84 -6.12
C ALA A 290 13.74 11.36 -7.52
N ILE A 291 12.78 12.04 -8.13
CA ILE A 291 12.35 11.85 -9.53
C ILE A 291 12.49 13.19 -10.21
N ALA A 292 13.31 13.25 -11.26
CA ALA A 292 13.69 14.46 -11.98
C ALA A 292 13.12 14.44 -13.40
N PRO A 293 12.40 15.47 -13.85
CA PRO A 293 11.98 15.59 -15.24
C PRO A 293 13.16 15.97 -16.12
N ILE A 294 13.52 15.12 -17.06
CA ILE A 294 14.45 15.45 -18.16
C ILE A 294 13.66 16.05 -19.32
N ILE A 295 12.51 15.46 -19.62
CA ILE A 295 11.50 16.04 -20.51
C ILE A 295 10.20 16.08 -19.71
N LYS A 296 9.72 17.28 -19.41
CA LYS A 296 8.55 17.50 -18.58
C LYS A 296 7.36 16.65 -19.03
N HIS A 297 6.73 15.94 -18.10
CA HIS A 297 5.60 15.03 -18.29
C HIS A 297 5.85 13.87 -19.27
N LYS A 298 7.10 13.62 -19.68
CA LYS A 298 7.41 12.60 -20.68
C LYS A 298 8.55 11.67 -20.28
N PHE A 299 9.68 12.22 -19.82
CA PHE A 299 10.86 11.43 -19.48
C PHE A 299 11.44 11.88 -18.16
N HIS A 300 11.53 10.95 -17.22
CA HIS A 300 12.04 11.19 -15.86
C HIS A 300 13.21 10.24 -15.58
N LEU A 301 14.23 10.77 -14.92
CA LEU A 301 15.22 9.96 -14.23
C LEU A 301 14.88 9.90 -12.75
N LYS A 302 15.22 8.80 -12.10
CA LYS A 302 14.91 8.58 -10.68
C LYS A 302 16.01 7.85 -9.96
N ALA A 303 16.14 8.18 -8.67
CA ALA A 303 17.05 7.50 -7.75
C ALA A 303 16.39 7.31 -6.39
N ARG A 304 16.66 6.18 -5.73
CA ARG A 304 16.21 5.89 -4.38
C ARG A 304 17.33 5.20 -3.59
N TYR A 305 17.53 5.67 -2.38
CA TYR A 305 18.20 4.95 -1.30
C TYR A 305 17.11 4.33 -0.43
N ASP A 306 17.17 3.02 -0.18
CA ASP A 306 16.13 2.30 0.56
C ASP A 306 16.78 1.26 1.48
N MET A 307 16.63 1.45 2.79
CA MET A 307 17.26 0.65 3.84
C MET A 307 16.23 0.13 4.83
N TYR A 308 16.36 -1.14 5.17
CA TYR A 308 15.57 -1.83 6.18
C TYR A 308 16.47 -2.63 7.12
N ARG A 309 16.19 -2.55 8.44
CA ARG A 309 16.87 -3.30 9.49
C ARG A 309 15.84 -4.16 10.24
N PRO A 310 15.76 -5.47 9.95
CA PRO A 310 14.75 -6.34 10.52
C PRO A 310 14.85 -6.53 12.05
N CYS A 311 16.04 -6.27 12.63
CA CYS A 311 16.29 -6.33 14.07
C CYS A 311 16.72 -4.96 14.64
N ALA A 312 16.56 -3.86 13.89
CA ALA A 312 17.09 -2.51 14.19
C ALA A 312 18.62 -2.48 14.34
N GLU A 313 19.34 -3.48 13.81
CA GLU A 313 20.79 -3.63 13.87
C GLU A 313 21.41 -3.53 12.48
N TRP A 314 22.57 -2.86 12.39
CA TRP A 314 23.26 -2.70 11.10
C TRP A 314 23.79 -4.01 10.53
N GLY A 315 24.12 -4.98 11.36
CA GLY A 315 24.58 -6.32 10.94
C GLY A 315 23.52 -7.11 10.18
N THR A 316 22.25 -6.76 10.30
CA THR A 316 21.12 -7.42 9.61
C THR A 316 20.51 -6.54 8.52
N SER A 317 21.10 -5.39 8.23
CA SER A 317 20.52 -4.42 7.30
C SER A 317 20.53 -4.92 5.86
N LYS A 318 19.44 -4.62 5.15
CA LYS A 318 19.33 -4.72 3.70
C LYS A 318 19.17 -3.33 3.11
N THR A 319 20.08 -2.95 2.22
CA THR A 319 20.09 -1.64 1.56
C THR A 319 20.01 -1.81 0.06
N ASN A 320 19.07 -1.13 -0.57
CA ASN A 320 18.94 -1.02 -2.02
C ASN A 320 19.40 0.37 -2.47
N TYR A 321 20.25 0.40 -3.47
CA TYR A 321 20.61 1.61 -4.21
C TYR A 321 19.96 1.47 -5.60
N GLU A 322 19.02 2.33 -5.89
CA GLU A 322 18.16 2.19 -7.06
C GLU A 322 18.30 3.41 -7.96
N ILE A 323 18.49 3.16 -9.23
CA ILE A 323 18.44 4.17 -10.29
C ILE A 323 17.51 3.68 -11.39
N GLY A 324 16.81 4.60 -12.05
CA GLY A 324 15.90 4.19 -13.10
C GLY A 324 15.41 5.36 -13.95
N ALA A 325 14.57 5.01 -14.91
CA ALA A 325 13.94 5.96 -15.80
C ALA A 325 12.49 5.54 -16.08
N ASP A 326 11.65 6.56 -16.27
CA ASP A 326 10.26 6.42 -16.70
C ASP A 326 10.07 7.16 -18.03
N TYR A 327 9.37 6.53 -18.99
CA TYR A 327 9.00 7.15 -20.25
C TYR A 327 7.50 7.00 -20.50
N GLU A 328 6.80 8.13 -20.61
CA GLU A 328 5.38 8.18 -20.98
C GLU A 328 5.24 7.99 -22.49
N LEU A 329 4.91 6.76 -22.91
CA LEU A 329 4.66 6.41 -24.32
C LEU A 329 3.39 7.10 -24.85
N ALA A 330 2.36 7.17 -23.99
CA ALA A 330 1.09 7.85 -24.21
C ALA A 330 0.50 8.28 -22.87
N LYS A 331 -0.52 9.13 -22.87
CA LYS A 331 -1.19 9.67 -21.66
C LYS A 331 -1.51 8.64 -20.55
N SER A 332 -1.73 7.38 -20.94
CA SER A 332 -2.11 6.30 -20.01
C SER A 332 -1.17 5.09 -20.12
N LEU A 333 -0.08 5.20 -20.83
CA LEU A 333 0.86 4.10 -21.09
C LEU A 333 2.28 4.55 -20.75
N LYS A 334 2.88 3.92 -19.75
CA LYS A 334 4.22 4.23 -19.26
C LYS A 334 5.11 2.99 -19.28
N PHE A 335 6.32 3.17 -19.79
CA PHE A 335 7.43 2.23 -19.65
C PHE A 335 8.37 2.71 -18.55
N SER A 336 8.82 1.79 -17.70
CA SER A 336 9.77 2.04 -16.62
C SER A 336 10.88 1.01 -16.63
N ALA A 337 12.11 1.43 -16.32
CA ALA A 337 13.26 0.55 -16.13
C ALA A 337 14.04 0.97 -14.88
N GLU A 338 14.44 0.00 -14.06
CA GLU A 338 15.20 0.21 -12.82
C GLU A 338 16.34 -0.78 -12.72
N TYR A 339 17.50 -0.30 -12.29
CA TYR A 339 18.61 -1.09 -11.82
C TYR A 339 18.72 -0.93 -10.31
N ILE A 340 18.80 -2.05 -9.59
CA ILE A 340 18.86 -2.10 -8.14
C ILE A 340 20.15 -2.84 -7.75
N TYR A 341 21.05 -2.15 -7.07
CA TYR A 341 22.17 -2.76 -6.37
C TYR A 341 21.77 -3.02 -4.92
N VAL A 342 21.79 -4.28 -4.52
CA VAL A 342 21.37 -4.73 -3.18
C VAL A 342 22.61 -5.09 -2.36
N ASN A 343 22.67 -4.55 -1.12
CA ASN A 343 23.56 -5.00 -0.07
C ASN A 343 22.71 -5.58 1.07
N ASP A 344 22.65 -6.90 1.19
CA ASP A 344 21.88 -7.62 2.20
C ASP A 344 22.83 -8.34 3.15
N ARG A 345 23.10 -7.75 4.30
CA ARG A 345 24.05 -8.24 5.30
C ARG A 345 23.62 -9.53 5.99
N SER A 346 22.38 -9.96 5.83
CA SER A 346 21.89 -11.24 6.35
C SER A 346 22.32 -12.45 5.50
N LEU A 347 22.86 -12.22 4.30
CA LEU A 347 23.29 -13.25 3.37
C LEU A 347 24.80 -13.46 3.46
N GLU A 348 25.28 -14.66 3.15
CA GLU A 348 26.70 -14.95 3.03
C GLU A 348 27.34 -14.14 1.89
N LYS A 349 26.70 -14.13 0.72
CA LYS A 349 27.02 -13.23 -0.39
C LYS A 349 26.12 -11.99 -0.32
N HIS A 350 26.60 -10.96 0.35
CA HIS A 350 25.83 -9.75 0.67
C HIS A 350 25.31 -8.98 -0.56
N ASN A 351 26.06 -9.00 -1.66
CA ASN A 351 25.83 -8.10 -2.78
C ASN A 351 25.27 -8.84 -3.99
N TYR A 352 24.23 -8.30 -4.59
CA TYR A 352 23.69 -8.74 -5.87
C TYR A 352 22.98 -7.60 -6.60
N SER A 353 22.72 -7.81 -7.88
CA SER A 353 22.00 -6.84 -8.72
C SER A 353 20.67 -7.39 -9.14
N MET A 354 19.71 -6.47 -9.33
CA MET A 354 18.42 -6.74 -9.94
C MET A 354 18.16 -5.75 -11.07
N ILE A 355 17.41 -6.19 -12.07
CA ILE A 355 16.90 -5.34 -13.15
C ILE A 355 15.41 -5.56 -13.24
N ASP A 356 14.67 -4.50 -13.11
CA ASP A 356 13.22 -4.51 -13.26
C ASP A 356 12.81 -3.63 -14.44
N THR A 357 11.90 -4.15 -15.29
CA THR A 357 11.22 -3.34 -16.29
C THR A 357 9.72 -3.53 -16.21
N GLN A 358 8.96 -2.47 -16.43
CA GLN A 358 7.51 -2.52 -16.38
C GLN A 358 6.89 -1.75 -17.54
N LEU A 359 5.80 -2.32 -18.06
CA LEU A 359 4.85 -1.62 -18.91
C LEU A 359 3.54 -1.50 -18.13
N SER A 360 3.12 -0.29 -17.84
CA SER A 360 1.90 -0.01 -17.09
C SER A 360 0.93 0.85 -17.89
N PHE A 361 -0.36 0.52 -17.83
CA PHE A 361 -1.40 1.32 -18.46
C PHE A 361 -2.64 1.47 -17.57
N ARG A 362 -3.38 2.57 -17.78
CA ARG A 362 -4.67 2.89 -17.14
C ARG A 362 -5.77 3.07 -18.15
N PHE A 363 -7.00 2.85 -17.74
CA PHE A 363 -8.22 3.09 -18.53
C PHE A 363 -9.37 3.56 -17.65
#